data_a0b7ba5e70a4895cd4f3c823b98bc01c
#
_entry.id   a0b7ba5e70a4895cd4f3c823b98bc01c
#
_cell.length_a   1.000
_cell.length_b   1.000
_cell.length_c   1.000
_cell.angle_alpha   90.00
_cell.angle_beta   90.00
_cell.angle_gamma   90.00
#
_symmetry.space_group_name_H-M   'P 1'
#
loop_
_entity.id
_entity.type
_entity.pdbx_description
1 polymer ?
#
loop_
_entity_poly.entity_id
_entity_poly.type
_entity_poly.pdbx_seq_one_letter_code
_entity_poly.pdbx_strand_id
1 'polypeptide(L)'
;ENYGAKGEKDGANISYETTDGQVRFFYDHATHWVTSDEEGPIVTTAGSFQSELGCSADWDPACMRMWLQDKDADGVYTIATTKIPAGTWEFKVAVGLTWTENYGADGVPNGSNIAFTVPSNGATTTFAYDSSTHKTTVTVK
;
A
#
# COMPACT_ATOMS: atom_id res chain seq x y z
N GLU A 1 1.91 21.17 -14.98
CA GLU A 1 1.84 20.80 -13.56
C GLU A 1 3.11 20.05 -13.18
N ASN A 2 3.63 20.31 -12.00
CA ASN A 2 4.71 19.56 -11.39
C ASN A 2 4.37 19.25 -9.93
N TYR A 3 4.93 18.17 -9.42
CA TYR A 3 4.73 17.73 -8.05
C TYR A 3 6.08 17.34 -7.46
N GLY A 4 6.32 17.78 -6.23
CA GLY A 4 7.55 17.54 -5.49
C GLY A 4 7.35 16.61 -4.30
N ALA A 5 8.17 16.79 -3.28
CA ALA A 5 8.09 15.99 -2.06
C ALA A 5 6.68 15.98 -1.46
N LYS A 6 6.25 14.82 -0.96
CA LYS A 6 4.92 14.57 -0.38
C LYS A 6 3.74 14.75 -1.34
N GLY A 7 3.99 14.76 -2.66
CA GLY A 7 2.95 14.97 -3.66
C GLY A 7 2.43 16.41 -3.70
N GLU A 8 3.17 17.36 -3.18
CA GLU A 8 2.78 18.77 -3.17
C GLU A 8 2.99 19.39 -4.55
N LYS A 9 1.96 20.11 -5.03
CA LYS A 9 2.06 20.88 -6.27
C LYS A 9 3.10 22.00 -6.09
N ASP A 10 4.02 22.10 -7.06
CA ASP A 10 5.17 23.02 -7.01
C ASP A 10 6.03 22.84 -5.76
N GLY A 11 5.98 21.66 -5.14
CA GLY A 11 6.69 21.31 -3.92
C GLY A 11 8.20 21.20 -4.10
N ALA A 12 8.91 21.02 -2.97
CA ALA A 12 10.36 20.90 -2.94
C ALA A 12 10.87 19.74 -3.79
N ASN A 13 12.09 19.85 -4.28
CA ASN A 13 12.75 18.75 -4.99
C ASN A 13 12.86 17.51 -4.09
N ILE A 14 12.75 16.34 -4.70
CA ILE A 14 12.97 15.06 -4.05
C ILE A 14 14.43 14.68 -4.28
N SER A 15 15.21 14.63 -3.19
CA SER A 15 16.57 14.11 -3.22
C SER A 15 16.57 12.61 -3.07
N TYR A 16 17.50 11.93 -3.71
CA TYR A 16 17.69 10.47 -3.56
C TYR A 16 19.19 10.14 -3.66
N GLU A 17 19.56 9.04 -3.05
CA GLU A 17 20.88 8.43 -3.19
C GLU A 17 20.70 7.01 -3.72
N THR A 18 21.65 6.50 -4.49
CA THR A 18 21.65 5.13 -4.96
C THR A 18 22.82 4.36 -4.39
N THR A 19 22.61 3.12 -3.97
CA THR A 19 23.66 2.26 -3.42
C THR A 19 24.28 1.35 -4.47
N ASP A 20 23.51 1.00 -5.51
CA ASP A 20 23.92 0.05 -6.57
C ASP A 20 23.94 0.69 -7.98
N GLY A 21 23.67 1.99 -8.06
CA GLY A 21 23.60 2.71 -9.34
C GLY A 21 22.27 2.54 -10.08
N GLN A 22 21.28 1.89 -9.47
CA GLN A 22 19.91 1.76 -9.99
C GLN A 22 18.92 2.30 -8.98
N VAL A 23 17.87 2.97 -9.46
CA VAL A 23 16.76 3.45 -8.65
C VAL A 23 15.47 3.32 -9.44
N ARG A 24 14.42 2.84 -8.78
CA ARG A 24 13.06 2.82 -9.34
C ARG A 24 12.25 3.92 -8.70
N PHE A 25 11.65 4.76 -9.52
CA PHE A 25 10.71 5.79 -9.07
C PHE A 25 9.29 5.29 -9.20
N PHE A 26 8.47 5.65 -8.22
CA PHE A 26 7.05 5.32 -8.16
C PHE A 26 6.24 6.60 -8.08
N TYR A 27 5.21 6.70 -8.91
CA TYR A 27 4.30 7.84 -8.94
C TYR A 27 2.85 7.37 -8.86
N ASP A 28 2.11 7.93 -7.94
CA ASP A 28 0.67 7.72 -7.82
C ASP A 28 -0.08 8.93 -8.38
N HIS A 29 -0.75 8.74 -9.51
CA HIS A 29 -1.49 9.81 -10.18
C HIS A 29 -2.67 10.35 -9.36
N ALA A 30 -3.26 9.54 -8.48
CA ALA A 30 -4.41 9.95 -7.67
C ALA A 30 -4.01 10.86 -6.49
N THR A 31 -2.86 10.60 -5.90
CA THR A 31 -2.35 11.33 -4.73
C THR A 31 -1.21 12.28 -5.06
N HIS A 32 -0.65 12.16 -6.28
CA HIS A 32 0.56 12.82 -6.75
C HIS A 32 1.82 12.46 -5.92
N TRP A 33 1.73 11.39 -5.15
CA TRP A 33 2.86 10.90 -4.36
C TRP A 33 3.96 10.39 -5.27
N VAL A 34 5.18 10.82 -4.99
CA VAL A 34 6.40 10.36 -5.67
C VAL A 34 7.38 9.85 -4.61
N THR A 35 7.93 8.69 -4.83
CA THR A 35 9.00 8.12 -4.01
C THR A 35 9.91 7.23 -4.85
N SER A 36 10.93 6.66 -4.23
CA SER A 36 11.81 5.66 -4.83
C SER A 36 11.98 4.46 -3.90
N ASP A 37 12.49 3.36 -4.43
CA ASP A 37 12.84 2.18 -3.63
C ASP A 37 14.08 2.40 -2.74
N GLU A 38 14.80 3.50 -2.92
CA GLU A 38 15.91 3.93 -2.05
C GLU A 38 15.44 4.76 -0.85
N GLU A 39 14.29 5.42 -0.95
CA GLU A 39 13.76 6.27 0.13
C GLU A 39 13.00 5.50 1.21
N GLY A 40 12.51 4.33 0.89
CA GLY A 40 11.76 3.53 1.83
C GLY A 40 11.03 2.36 1.17
N PRO A 41 10.42 1.49 1.98
CA PRO A 41 9.74 0.32 1.45
C PRO A 41 8.50 0.71 0.64
N ILE A 42 8.28 0.00 -0.46
CA ILE A 42 7.00 0.04 -1.17
C ILE A 42 6.09 -1.02 -0.54
N VAL A 43 5.04 -0.58 0.12
CA VAL A 43 4.12 -1.44 0.87
C VAL A 43 2.82 -1.60 0.11
N THR A 44 2.39 -2.83 -0.11
CA THR A 44 1.11 -3.15 -0.77
C THR A 44 0.29 -4.12 0.07
N THR A 45 -1.04 -4.05 -0.05
CA THR A 45 -1.91 -5.14 0.41
C THR A 45 -2.28 -6.02 -0.78
N ALA A 46 -1.99 -7.30 -0.69
CA ALA A 46 -2.35 -8.29 -1.70
C ALA A 46 -3.38 -9.26 -1.13
N GLY A 47 -4.48 -9.43 -1.82
CA GLY A 47 -5.62 -10.21 -1.30
C GLY A 47 -6.63 -10.62 -2.37
N SER A 48 -7.67 -11.27 -1.91
CA SER A 48 -8.71 -11.87 -2.74
C SER A 48 -9.65 -10.87 -3.44
N PHE A 49 -9.47 -9.57 -3.20
CA PHE A 49 -10.29 -8.48 -3.75
C PHE A 49 -9.58 -7.68 -4.86
N GLN A 50 -8.36 -8.01 -5.20
CA GLN A 50 -7.54 -7.18 -6.09
C GLN A 50 -8.05 -7.13 -7.53
N SER A 51 -8.61 -8.21 -8.04
CA SER A 51 -9.25 -8.26 -9.36
C SER A 51 -10.41 -7.27 -9.46
N GLU A 52 -11.15 -7.04 -8.39
CA GLU A 52 -12.23 -6.06 -8.31
C GLU A 52 -11.72 -4.61 -8.44
N LEU A 53 -10.47 -4.36 -8.10
CA LEU A 53 -9.81 -3.07 -8.23
C LEU A 53 -9.13 -2.86 -9.58
N GLY A 54 -9.17 -3.87 -10.46
CA GLY A 54 -8.54 -3.84 -11.77
C GLY A 54 -7.08 -4.29 -11.78
N CYS A 55 -6.63 -5.02 -10.77
CA CYS A 55 -5.40 -5.80 -10.86
C CYS A 55 -5.58 -6.97 -11.84
N SER A 56 -4.50 -7.46 -12.43
CA SER A 56 -4.55 -8.58 -13.38
C SER A 56 -4.89 -9.92 -12.70
N ALA A 57 -4.65 -10.01 -11.39
CA ALA A 57 -4.95 -11.18 -10.57
C ALA A 57 -5.14 -10.78 -9.11
N ASP A 58 -5.80 -11.64 -8.35
CA ASP A 58 -5.79 -11.60 -6.89
C ASP A 58 -4.44 -12.09 -6.35
N TRP A 59 -4.09 -11.70 -5.14
CA TRP A 59 -2.86 -12.08 -4.45
C TRP A 59 -1.58 -11.67 -5.21
N ASP A 60 -1.64 -10.53 -5.91
CA ASP A 60 -0.50 -9.96 -6.62
C ASP A 60 0.18 -8.86 -5.77
N PRO A 61 1.34 -9.13 -5.15
CA PRO A 61 2.05 -8.14 -4.34
C PRO A 61 2.59 -6.96 -5.15
N ALA A 62 2.69 -7.11 -6.48
CA ALA A 62 3.18 -6.07 -7.38
C ALA A 62 2.08 -5.14 -7.91
N CYS A 63 0.81 -5.41 -7.60
CA CYS A 63 -0.28 -4.55 -8.04
C CYS A 63 -0.32 -3.24 -7.24
N MET A 64 0.05 -2.14 -7.88
CA MET A 64 0.13 -0.81 -7.27
C MET A 64 -1.24 -0.17 -6.97
N ARG A 65 -2.36 -0.83 -7.31
CA ARG A 65 -3.70 -0.36 -6.96
C ARG A 65 -3.96 -0.32 -5.46
N MET A 66 -3.18 -1.08 -4.70
CA MET A 66 -3.23 -1.15 -3.24
C MET A 66 -1.88 -0.75 -2.61
N TRP A 67 -1.26 0.27 -3.15
CA TRP A 67 -0.04 0.86 -2.61
C TRP A 67 -0.36 1.76 -1.41
N LEU A 68 0.09 1.34 -0.22
CA LEU A 68 -0.03 2.11 1.01
C LEU A 68 1.09 3.15 1.08
N GLN A 69 0.75 4.36 1.50
CA GLN A 69 1.66 5.50 1.53
C GLN A 69 1.76 6.08 2.94
N ASP A 70 2.98 6.40 3.36
CA ASP A 70 3.28 7.10 4.62
C ASP A 70 3.59 8.57 4.31
N LYS A 71 2.55 9.41 4.23
CA LYS A 71 2.67 10.81 3.78
C LYS A 71 3.20 11.76 4.85
N ASP A 72 3.00 11.42 6.11
CA ASP A 72 3.41 12.23 7.25
C ASP A 72 4.68 11.72 7.94
N ALA A 73 5.24 10.61 7.42
CA ALA A 73 6.46 9.98 7.90
C ALA A 73 6.37 9.54 9.38
N ASP A 74 5.20 9.04 9.78
CA ASP A 74 4.97 8.53 11.13
C ASP A 74 5.22 7.01 11.25
N GLY A 75 5.54 6.35 10.15
CA GLY A 75 5.77 4.90 10.07
C GLY A 75 4.50 4.09 9.84
N VAL A 76 3.35 4.73 9.69
CA VAL A 76 2.07 4.09 9.38
C VAL A 76 1.70 4.34 7.92
N TYR A 77 1.74 3.29 7.14
CA TYR A 77 1.40 3.30 5.71
C TYR A 77 -0.10 3.09 5.53
N THR A 78 -0.77 3.97 4.80
CA THR A 78 -2.22 3.94 4.66
C THR A 78 -2.71 3.98 3.22
N ILE A 79 -3.88 3.38 2.98
CA ILE A 79 -4.69 3.58 1.78
C ILE A 79 -6.17 3.46 2.14
N ALA A 80 -7.00 4.28 1.50
CA ALA A 80 -8.46 4.18 1.59
C ALA A 80 -9.06 4.01 0.19
N THR A 81 -10.07 3.16 0.08
CA THR A 81 -10.77 2.91 -1.18
C THR A 81 -12.26 2.63 -0.93
N THR A 82 -13.10 3.02 -1.89
CA THR A 82 -14.53 2.71 -1.91
C THR A 82 -14.87 1.64 -2.96
N LYS A 83 -13.85 1.06 -3.58
CA LYS A 83 -14.02 0.17 -4.74
C LYS A 83 -14.10 -1.31 -4.38
N ILE A 84 -13.83 -1.70 -3.13
CA ILE A 84 -13.97 -3.08 -2.69
C ILE A 84 -15.46 -3.36 -2.51
N PRO A 85 -16.03 -4.35 -3.23
CA PRO A 85 -17.45 -4.67 -3.13
C PRO A 85 -17.85 -5.24 -1.76
N ALA A 86 -19.13 -5.23 -1.47
CA ALA A 86 -19.67 -5.92 -0.31
C ALA A 86 -19.28 -7.40 -0.34
N GLY A 87 -18.80 -7.91 0.79
CA GLY A 87 -18.33 -9.29 0.89
C GLY A 87 -17.33 -9.47 2.04
N THR A 88 -16.87 -10.71 2.17
CA THR A 88 -15.79 -11.08 3.09
C THR A 88 -14.54 -11.38 2.27
N TRP A 89 -13.44 -10.73 2.64
CA TRP A 89 -12.19 -10.71 1.91
C TRP A 89 -11.03 -11.04 2.82
N GLU A 90 -9.93 -11.46 2.22
CA GLU A 90 -8.68 -11.75 2.93
C GLU A 90 -7.49 -11.10 2.24
N PHE A 91 -6.47 -10.75 3.01
CA PHE A 91 -5.23 -10.16 2.48
C PHE A 91 -4.03 -10.44 3.38
N LYS A 92 -2.87 -10.08 2.85
CA LYS A 92 -1.61 -9.88 3.58
C LYS A 92 -0.96 -8.59 3.13
N VAL A 93 -0.04 -8.08 3.93
CA VAL A 93 0.86 -7.00 3.52
C VAL A 93 2.11 -7.59 2.89
N ALA A 94 2.51 -7.02 1.76
CA ALA A 94 3.77 -7.34 1.09
C ALA A 94 4.66 -6.09 1.03
N VAL A 95 5.96 -6.29 1.21
CA VAL A 95 6.97 -5.24 1.18
C VAL A 95 7.93 -5.49 0.02
N GLY A 96 8.16 -4.47 -0.82
CA GLY A 96 9.07 -4.56 -1.96
C GLY A 96 8.46 -5.24 -3.19
N LEU A 97 7.13 -5.26 -3.32
CA LEU A 97 6.41 -5.77 -4.50
C LEU A 97 6.59 -7.28 -4.77
N THR A 98 6.99 -8.03 -3.76
CA THR A 98 7.18 -9.49 -3.80
C THR A 98 6.68 -10.13 -2.52
N TRP A 99 6.54 -11.46 -2.50
CA TRP A 99 6.21 -12.21 -1.29
C TRP A 99 7.42 -12.52 -0.39
N THR A 100 8.63 -12.09 -0.75
CA THR A 100 9.85 -12.36 0.04
C THR A 100 9.74 -11.81 1.46
N GLU A 101 9.19 -10.60 1.60
CA GLU A 101 8.84 -10.02 2.88
C GLU A 101 7.33 -9.76 2.91
N ASN A 102 6.62 -10.47 3.81
CA ASN A 102 5.18 -10.30 3.96
C ASN A 102 4.74 -10.56 5.40
N TYR A 103 3.63 -9.94 5.77
CA TYR A 103 3.07 -10.01 7.11
C TYR A 103 1.57 -10.31 7.06
N GLY A 104 1.14 -11.22 7.90
CA GLY A 104 -0.25 -11.61 8.06
C GLY A 104 -0.84 -11.11 9.38
N ALA A 105 -1.78 -11.88 9.92
CA ALA A 105 -2.43 -11.58 11.19
C ALA A 105 -1.41 -11.35 12.31
N ASP A 106 -1.70 -10.37 13.16
CA ASP A 106 -0.86 -9.95 14.29
C ASP A 106 0.56 -9.49 13.93
N GLY A 107 0.81 -9.18 12.65
CA GLY A 107 2.12 -8.76 12.17
C GLY A 107 3.13 -9.90 12.05
N VAL A 108 2.66 -11.15 11.98
CA VAL A 108 3.52 -12.32 11.89
C VAL A 108 4.12 -12.45 10.49
N PRO A 109 5.46 -12.56 10.35
CA PRO A 109 6.10 -12.83 9.05
C PRO A 109 5.58 -14.16 8.47
N ASN A 110 5.19 -14.15 7.21
CA ASN A 110 4.54 -15.28 6.53
C ASN A 110 3.29 -15.82 7.26
N GLY A 111 2.67 -14.98 8.11
CA GLY A 111 1.53 -15.36 8.94
C GLY A 111 0.24 -15.64 8.15
N SER A 112 -0.81 -15.99 8.88
CA SER A 112 -2.14 -16.26 8.31
C SER A 112 -2.73 -15.03 7.65
N ASN A 113 -3.65 -15.23 6.70
CA ASN A 113 -4.38 -14.13 6.06
C ASN A 113 -5.17 -13.33 7.10
N ILE A 114 -5.33 -12.04 6.83
CA ILE A 114 -6.16 -11.12 7.60
C ILE A 114 -7.51 -11.04 6.93
N ALA A 115 -8.58 -11.44 7.63
CA ALA A 115 -9.94 -11.37 7.11
C ALA A 115 -10.60 -10.03 7.48
N PHE A 116 -11.43 -9.50 6.58
CA PHE A 116 -12.28 -8.35 6.83
C PHE A 116 -13.59 -8.44 6.04
N THR A 117 -14.60 -7.68 6.45
CA THR A 117 -15.91 -7.64 5.80
C THR A 117 -16.26 -6.22 5.38
N VAL A 118 -16.70 -6.08 4.14
CA VAL A 118 -17.30 -4.85 3.59
C VAL A 118 -18.82 -5.05 3.59
N PRO A 119 -19.59 -4.27 4.38
CA PRO A 119 -21.02 -4.51 4.58
C PRO A 119 -21.87 -4.09 3.37
N SER A 120 -21.40 -3.13 2.59
CA SER A 120 -22.15 -2.59 1.43
C SER A 120 -21.19 -2.05 0.37
N ASN A 121 -21.63 -2.09 -0.90
CA ASN A 121 -20.89 -1.47 -1.98
C ASN A 121 -20.72 0.03 -1.74
N GLY A 122 -19.52 0.55 -1.98
CA GLY A 122 -19.19 1.96 -1.78
C GLY A 122 -18.77 2.32 -0.35
N ALA A 123 -18.79 1.38 0.59
CA ALA A 123 -18.22 1.61 1.92
C ALA A 123 -16.72 1.93 1.83
N THR A 124 -16.28 2.91 2.60
CA THR A 124 -14.86 3.28 2.64
C THR A 124 -14.09 2.26 3.46
N THR A 125 -13.20 1.53 2.82
CA THR A 125 -12.27 0.60 3.47
C THR A 125 -10.90 1.25 3.57
N THR A 126 -10.39 1.39 4.79
CA THR A 126 -9.07 1.95 5.08
C THR A 126 -8.18 0.88 5.66
N PHE A 127 -7.02 0.71 5.05
CA PHE A 127 -5.93 -0.15 5.55
C PHE A 127 -4.86 0.73 6.16
N ALA A 128 -4.35 0.35 7.32
CA ALA A 128 -3.25 1.03 7.99
C ALA A 128 -2.24 0.00 8.50
N TYR A 129 -1.04 0.02 7.94
CA TYR A 129 0.08 -0.86 8.29
C TYR A 129 1.11 -0.09 9.08
N ASP A 130 1.40 -0.54 10.28
CA ASP A 130 2.44 0.02 11.17
C ASP A 130 3.76 -0.74 10.92
N SER A 131 4.75 -0.06 10.37
CA SER A 131 6.05 -0.64 10.02
C SER A 131 6.90 -1.05 11.22
N SER A 132 6.63 -0.53 12.41
CA SER A 132 7.36 -0.87 13.64
C SER A 132 6.87 -2.18 14.27
N THR A 133 5.58 -2.47 14.16
CA THR A 133 4.96 -3.67 14.72
C THR A 133 4.55 -4.69 13.67
N HIS A 134 4.59 -4.30 12.38
CA HIS A 134 4.11 -5.04 11.22
C HIS A 134 2.61 -5.38 11.26
N LYS A 135 1.87 -4.78 12.18
CA LYS A 135 0.42 -5.01 12.30
C LYS A 135 -0.35 -4.15 11.31
N THR A 136 -1.43 -4.73 10.81
CA THR A 136 -2.36 -4.02 9.93
C THR A 136 -3.74 -3.99 10.54
N THR A 137 -4.34 -2.80 10.55
CA THR A 137 -5.74 -2.60 10.90
C THR A 137 -6.56 -2.29 9.66
N VAL A 138 -7.81 -2.75 9.62
CA VAL A 138 -8.78 -2.43 8.59
C VAL A 138 -9.99 -1.79 9.23
N THR A 139 -10.37 -0.63 8.72
CA THR A 139 -11.58 0.09 9.16
C THR A 139 -12.51 0.24 7.98
N VAL A 140 -13.78 -0.13 8.15
CA VAL A 140 -14.83 0.01 7.13
C VAL A 140 -15.93 0.91 7.65
N LYS A 141 -16.29 1.95 6.86
CA LYS A 141 -17.31 2.96 7.19
C LYS A 141 -18.27 3.19 6.03
#